data_d85babd74c4c442c769fd69caaf42156
#
_entry.id   d85babd74c4c442c769fd69caaf42156
#
_cell.length_a   1.000
_cell.length_b   1.000
_cell.length_c   1.000
_cell.angle_alpha   90.00
_cell.angle_beta   90.00
_cell.angle_gamma   90.00
#
_symmetry.space_group_name_H-M   'P 1'
#
loop_
_entity.id
_entity.type
_entity.pdbx_description
1 polymer ?
#
loop_
_entity_poly.entity_id
_entity_poly.type
_entity_poly.pdbx_seq_one_letter_code
_entity_poly.pdbx_strand_id
1 'polypeptide(L)'
;MTESNLARSIKARLLNMADGDNKKYQRLIVRYCHERLLYRLSKSGYRERFILKGGALLYAFEEFMPRPTLDIDFMGNQTDNDKESVLAAFKAIAAMPFPEDGITFHIETMIAENITHEKKYPGVRVSMAVNIGTYRQNLAMDIGFGDVIVPS
;
A
#
# COMPACT_ATOMS: atom_id res chain seq x y z
N MET A 1 13.09 -22.16 -1.89
CA MET A 1 11.74 -22.26 -1.37
C MET A 1 10.73 -22.29 -2.49
N THR A 2 9.80 -23.19 -2.42
CA THR A 2 8.83 -23.40 -3.49
C THR A 2 7.75 -22.35 -3.45
N GLU A 3 7.46 -21.77 -4.61
CA GLU A 3 6.35 -20.83 -4.72
C GLU A 3 5.03 -21.56 -4.61
N SER A 4 4.06 -20.96 -3.91
CA SER A 4 2.75 -21.58 -3.78
C SER A 4 1.99 -21.55 -5.09
N ASN A 5 1.07 -22.50 -5.27
CA ASN A 5 0.22 -22.51 -6.45
C ASN A 5 -0.66 -21.26 -6.53
N LEU A 6 -1.09 -20.75 -5.38
CA LEU A 6 -1.91 -19.55 -5.34
C LEU A 6 -1.14 -18.33 -5.84
N ALA A 7 0.09 -18.14 -5.34
CA ALA A 7 0.91 -17.00 -5.78
C ALA A 7 1.20 -17.10 -7.27
N ARG A 8 1.50 -18.29 -7.76
CA ARG A 8 1.77 -18.50 -9.16
C ARG A 8 0.55 -18.18 -10.03
N SER A 9 -0.63 -18.59 -9.56
CA SER A 9 -1.88 -18.34 -10.28
C SER A 9 -2.18 -16.84 -10.34
N ILE A 10 -1.96 -16.13 -9.24
CA ILE A 10 -2.19 -14.68 -9.19
C ILE A 10 -1.24 -13.97 -10.15
N LYS A 11 0.04 -14.32 -10.11
CA LYS A 11 1.02 -13.72 -11.03
C LYS A 11 0.67 -13.98 -12.48
N ALA A 12 0.22 -15.19 -12.78
CA ALA A 12 -0.16 -15.55 -14.14
C ALA A 12 -1.34 -14.71 -14.64
N ARG A 13 -2.31 -14.46 -13.77
CA ARG A 13 -3.45 -13.61 -14.13
C ARG A 13 -3.04 -12.18 -14.37
N LEU A 14 -2.17 -11.64 -13.53
CA LEU A 14 -1.67 -10.28 -13.70
C LEU A 14 -0.84 -10.16 -14.97
N LEU A 15 -0.03 -11.18 -15.27
CA LEU A 15 0.77 -11.20 -16.48
C LEU A 15 -0.12 -11.23 -17.73
N ASN A 16 -1.19 -12.03 -17.70
CA ASN A 16 -2.14 -12.04 -18.80
C ASN A 16 -2.80 -10.70 -19.02
N MET A 17 -3.14 -9.99 -17.93
CA MET A 17 -3.72 -8.66 -18.03
C MET A 17 -2.74 -7.65 -18.62
N ALA A 18 -1.45 -7.87 -18.41
CA ALA A 18 -0.40 -7.00 -18.94
C ALA A 18 -0.16 -7.18 -20.43
N ASP A 19 -0.58 -8.32 -20.98
CA ASP A 19 -0.53 -8.59 -22.42
C ASP A 19 0.88 -8.37 -23.00
N GLY A 20 1.89 -8.89 -22.32
CA GLY A 20 3.27 -8.84 -22.79
C GLY A 20 4.03 -7.57 -22.44
N ASP A 21 3.40 -6.63 -21.75
CA ASP A 21 4.04 -5.37 -21.39
C ASP A 21 4.60 -5.46 -19.96
N ASN A 22 5.93 -5.50 -19.84
CA ASN A 22 6.58 -5.64 -18.54
C ASN A 22 6.29 -4.47 -17.60
N LYS A 23 6.21 -3.26 -18.13
CA LYS A 23 5.91 -2.09 -17.28
C LYS A 23 4.50 -2.17 -16.75
N LYS A 24 3.57 -2.58 -17.58
CA LYS A 24 2.19 -2.77 -17.16
C LYS A 24 2.08 -3.88 -16.13
N TYR A 25 2.85 -4.95 -16.30
CA TYR A 25 2.87 -6.04 -15.34
C TYR A 25 3.33 -5.56 -13.97
N GLN A 26 4.41 -4.76 -13.92
CA GLN A 26 4.91 -4.24 -12.66
C GLN A 26 3.88 -3.32 -11.99
N ARG A 27 3.21 -2.47 -12.78
CA ARG A 27 2.16 -1.61 -12.24
C ARG A 27 1.02 -2.42 -11.64
N LEU A 28 0.62 -3.49 -12.32
CA LEU A 28 -0.47 -4.33 -11.85
C LEU A 28 -0.10 -5.04 -10.55
N ILE A 29 1.15 -5.48 -10.41
CA ILE A 29 1.61 -6.11 -9.18
C ILE A 29 1.57 -5.11 -8.02
N VAL A 30 2.10 -3.92 -8.23
CA VAL A 30 2.11 -2.90 -7.18
C VAL A 30 0.68 -2.53 -6.80
N ARG A 31 -0.17 -2.34 -7.79
CA ARG A 31 -1.58 -2.03 -7.55
C ARG A 31 -2.27 -3.14 -6.76
N TYR A 32 -2.01 -4.38 -7.13
CA TYR A 32 -2.60 -5.51 -6.42
C TYR A 32 -2.16 -5.52 -4.95
N CYS A 33 -0.87 -5.28 -4.70
CA CYS A 33 -0.36 -5.25 -3.33
C CYS A 33 -1.00 -4.12 -2.54
N HIS A 34 -1.15 -2.94 -3.15
CA HIS A 34 -1.83 -1.82 -2.49
C HIS A 34 -3.30 -2.15 -2.20
N GLU A 35 -3.98 -2.77 -3.15
CA GLU A 35 -5.38 -3.14 -2.96
C GLU A 35 -5.54 -4.11 -1.80
N ARG A 36 -4.63 -5.05 -1.67
CA ARG A 36 -4.73 -6.02 -0.58
C ARG A 36 -4.37 -5.39 0.77
N LEU A 37 -3.47 -4.43 0.77
CA LEU A 37 -3.20 -3.68 2.00
C LEU A 37 -4.42 -2.84 2.38
N LEU A 38 -5.04 -2.18 1.41
CA LEU A 38 -6.27 -1.41 1.64
C LEU A 38 -7.40 -2.29 2.15
N TYR A 39 -7.49 -3.50 1.63
CA TYR A 39 -8.49 -4.45 2.11
C TYR A 39 -8.28 -4.74 3.60
N ARG A 40 -7.03 -4.98 4.00
CA ARG A 40 -6.72 -5.22 5.40
C ARG A 40 -7.05 -4.00 6.26
N LEU A 41 -6.73 -2.82 5.77
CA LEU A 41 -7.08 -1.59 6.46
C LEU A 41 -8.60 -1.51 6.67
N SER A 42 -9.38 -1.85 5.66
CA SER A 42 -10.84 -1.78 5.73
C SER A 42 -11.42 -2.74 6.76
N LYS A 43 -10.69 -3.81 7.08
CA LYS A 43 -11.12 -4.81 8.06
C LYS A 43 -10.51 -4.58 9.43
N SER A 44 -9.65 -3.58 9.57
CA SER A 44 -8.94 -3.31 10.80
C SER A 44 -9.69 -2.29 11.65
N GLY A 45 -9.24 -2.10 12.88
CA GLY A 45 -9.75 -1.03 13.73
C GLY A 45 -9.25 0.35 13.34
N TYR A 46 -8.42 0.44 12.30
CA TYR A 46 -7.81 1.71 11.90
C TYR A 46 -8.45 2.33 10.67
N ARG A 47 -9.49 1.73 10.12
CA ARG A 47 -10.03 2.14 8.82
C ARG A 47 -10.47 3.60 8.77
N GLU A 48 -10.87 4.16 9.92
CA GLU A 48 -11.33 5.55 9.97
C GLU A 48 -10.20 6.51 10.32
N ARG A 49 -9.03 5.98 10.65
CA ARG A 49 -7.88 6.80 11.03
C ARG A 49 -6.94 7.09 9.88
N PHE A 50 -6.99 6.29 8.83
CA PHE A 50 -6.15 6.47 7.65
C PHE A 50 -7.04 6.48 6.43
N ILE A 51 -7.23 7.69 5.89
CA ILE A 51 -8.16 7.90 4.78
C ILE A 51 -7.36 7.99 3.49
N LEU A 52 -7.65 7.12 2.55
CA LEU A 52 -6.95 7.12 1.27
C LEU A 52 -7.28 8.39 0.51
N LYS A 53 -6.25 9.11 0.08
CA LYS A 53 -6.43 10.35 -0.66
C LYS A 53 -6.63 10.04 -2.13
N GLY A 54 -7.71 10.57 -2.70
CA GLY A 54 -8.01 10.38 -4.10
C GLY A 54 -8.22 8.94 -4.50
N GLY A 55 -8.77 8.11 -3.61
CA GLY A 55 -8.84 6.68 -3.82
C GLY A 55 -9.46 6.25 -5.13
N ALA A 56 -10.60 6.83 -5.48
CA ALA A 56 -11.26 6.47 -6.74
C ALA A 56 -10.44 6.93 -7.94
N LEU A 57 -9.79 8.09 -7.83
CA LEU A 57 -9.00 8.63 -8.92
C LEU A 57 -7.68 7.89 -9.08
N LEU A 58 -7.12 7.40 -7.98
CA LEU A 58 -5.86 6.68 -8.02
C LEU A 58 -5.89 5.55 -9.06
N TYR A 59 -6.94 4.76 -9.05
CA TYR A 59 -7.04 3.63 -9.95
C TYR A 59 -7.64 4.02 -11.30
N ALA A 60 -8.47 5.06 -11.34
CA ALA A 60 -9.06 5.51 -12.60
C ALA A 60 -8.01 6.08 -13.55
N PHE A 61 -7.04 6.80 -13.01
CA PHE A 61 -6.02 7.44 -13.83
C PHE A 61 -4.79 6.57 -14.06
N GLU A 62 -4.70 5.44 -13.40
CA GLU A 62 -3.51 4.61 -13.51
C GLU A 62 -3.23 4.16 -14.93
N GLU A 63 -4.28 3.91 -15.71
CA GLU A 63 -4.13 3.50 -17.09
C GLU A 63 -3.47 4.55 -17.97
N PHE A 64 -3.58 5.81 -17.58
CA PHE A 64 -3.06 6.91 -18.36
C PHE A 64 -1.72 7.44 -17.84
N MET A 65 -1.21 6.85 -16.78
CA MET A 65 0.05 7.28 -16.19
C MET A 65 1.22 6.66 -16.94
N PRO A 66 2.26 7.44 -17.23
CA PRO A 66 3.41 6.89 -17.94
C PRO A 66 4.27 5.97 -17.08
N ARG A 67 4.09 6.00 -15.77
CA ARG A 67 4.86 5.16 -14.86
C ARG A 67 3.98 4.71 -13.71
N PRO A 68 4.33 3.61 -13.02
CA PRO A 68 3.51 3.13 -11.93
C PRO A 68 3.56 4.08 -10.74
N THR A 69 2.44 4.16 -10.04
CA THR A 69 2.37 4.83 -8.75
C THR A 69 2.86 3.84 -7.71
N LEU A 70 4.03 4.08 -7.15
CA LEU A 70 4.63 3.16 -6.19
C LEU A 70 4.19 3.44 -4.76
N ASP A 71 3.75 4.66 -4.49
CA ASP A 71 3.35 5.09 -3.16
C ASP A 71 1.87 5.40 -3.16
N ILE A 72 1.21 5.16 -2.05
CA ILE A 72 -0.15 5.61 -1.86
C ILE A 72 -0.19 6.58 -0.71
N ASP A 73 -1.08 7.55 -0.81
CA ASP A 73 -1.18 8.64 0.15
C ASP A 73 -2.41 8.48 1.02
N PHE A 74 -2.22 8.68 2.30
CA PHE A 74 -3.29 8.69 3.29
C PHE A 74 -3.30 10.01 4.02
N MET A 75 -4.48 10.38 4.49
CA MET A 75 -4.64 11.45 5.46
C MET A 75 -4.90 10.80 6.81
N GLY A 76 -4.10 11.17 7.81
CA GLY A 76 -4.35 10.74 9.17
C GLY A 76 -5.54 11.50 9.73
N ASN A 77 -6.47 10.79 10.32
CA ASN A 77 -7.70 11.34 10.85
C ASN A 77 -7.86 10.93 12.29
N GLN A 78 -7.80 11.91 13.19
CA GLN A 78 -7.97 11.67 14.62
C GLN A 78 -7.07 10.54 15.11
N THR A 79 -5.81 10.58 14.72
CA THR A 79 -4.85 9.56 15.09
C THR A 79 -3.54 10.23 15.51
N ASP A 80 -2.74 9.51 16.26
CA ASP A 80 -1.42 9.99 16.66
C ASP A 80 -0.55 10.19 15.42
N ASN A 81 0.26 11.24 15.45
CA ASN A 81 1.08 11.60 14.29
C ASN A 81 2.55 11.25 14.46
N ASP A 82 2.91 10.56 15.52
CA ASP A 82 4.30 10.14 15.71
C ASP A 82 4.56 8.86 14.91
N LYS A 83 5.78 8.75 14.40
CA LYS A 83 6.10 7.64 13.51
C LYS A 83 6.00 6.28 14.20
N GLU A 84 6.25 6.23 15.49
CA GLU A 84 6.17 4.95 16.23
C GLU A 84 4.73 4.44 16.29
N SER A 85 3.77 5.32 16.52
CA SER A 85 2.36 4.93 16.56
C SER A 85 1.85 4.55 15.18
N VAL A 86 2.26 5.29 14.15
CA VAL A 86 1.88 4.98 12.77
C VAL A 86 2.48 3.63 12.36
N LEU A 87 3.73 3.39 12.71
CA LEU A 87 4.38 2.12 12.40
C LEU A 87 3.64 0.96 13.05
N ALA A 88 3.31 1.10 14.34
CA ALA A 88 2.58 0.05 15.05
C ALA A 88 1.24 -0.24 14.40
N ALA A 89 0.52 0.81 13.98
CA ALA A 89 -0.77 0.64 13.32
C ALA A 89 -0.63 -0.13 12.00
N PHE A 90 0.33 0.26 11.16
CA PHE A 90 0.50 -0.41 9.88
C PHE A 90 1.05 -1.83 10.03
N LYS A 91 1.85 -2.10 11.06
CA LYS A 91 2.24 -3.46 11.34
C LYS A 91 1.03 -4.33 11.68
N ALA A 92 0.12 -3.80 12.49
CA ALA A 92 -1.10 -4.52 12.84
C ALA A 92 -1.99 -4.76 11.62
N ILE A 93 -2.11 -3.75 10.75
CA ILE A 93 -2.91 -3.87 9.53
C ILE A 93 -2.31 -4.96 8.63
N ALA A 94 -1.02 -4.87 8.36
CA ALA A 94 -0.37 -5.79 7.43
C ALA A 94 -0.28 -7.20 7.96
N ALA A 95 -0.32 -7.38 9.28
CA ALA A 95 -0.26 -8.69 9.90
C ALA A 95 -1.57 -9.47 9.86
N MET A 96 -2.66 -8.83 9.45
CA MET A 96 -3.96 -9.51 9.39
C MET A 96 -3.90 -10.63 8.36
N PRO A 97 -4.33 -11.86 8.75
CA PRO A 97 -4.16 -13.01 7.85
C PRO A 97 -5.29 -13.11 6.82
N PHE A 98 -4.91 -13.00 5.57
CA PHE A 98 -5.81 -13.24 4.43
C PHE A 98 -5.03 -14.06 3.40
N PRO A 99 -4.81 -15.36 3.68
CA PRO A 99 -3.92 -16.18 2.84
C PRO A 99 -4.40 -16.35 1.41
N GLU A 100 -5.67 -16.10 1.16
CA GLU A 100 -6.23 -16.28 -0.18
C GLU A 100 -5.67 -15.30 -1.20
N ASP A 101 -4.97 -14.25 -0.76
CA ASP A 101 -4.43 -13.28 -1.72
C ASP A 101 -3.02 -13.59 -2.20
N GLY A 102 -2.37 -14.59 -1.62
CA GLY A 102 -1.05 -15.02 -2.07
C GLY A 102 0.08 -14.06 -1.78
N ILE A 103 -0.15 -13.04 -0.97
CA ILE A 103 0.86 -12.03 -0.64
C ILE A 103 1.47 -12.33 0.73
N THR A 104 2.78 -12.13 0.82
CA THR A 104 3.47 -12.10 2.10
C THR A 104 3.91 -10.67 2.37
N PHE A 105 3.36 -10.06 3.39
CA PHE A 105 3.81 -8.75 3.86
C PHE A 105 4.88 -9.00 4.93
N HIS A 106 6.09 -8.53 4.66
CA HIS A 106 7.22 -8.77 5.56
C HIS A 106 7.25 -7.72 6.65
N ILE A 107 6.50 -7.99 7.71
CA ILE A 107 6.33 -7.04 8.81
C ILE A 107 7.68 -6.67 9.42
N GLU A 108 8.59 -7.63 9.48
CA GLU A 108 9.92 -7.42 10.08
C GLU A 108 10.74 -6.39 9.31
N THR A 109 10.41 -6.11 8.05
CA THR A 109 11.13 -5.12 7.26
C THR A 109 10.52 -3.73 7.35
N MET A 110 9.37 -3.61 8.02
CA MET A 110 8.63 -2.35 8.02
C MET A 110 9.38 -1.29 8.82
N ILE A 111 9.54 -0.12 8.21
CA ILE A 111 10.16 1.03 8.85
C ILE A 111 9.28 2.24 8.63
N ALA A 112 9.42 3.22 9.52
CA ALA A 112 8.71 4.50 9.41
C ALA A 112 9.72 5.62 9.54
N GLU A 113 9.51 6.68 8.74
CA GLU A 113 10.36 7.85 8.81
C GLU A 113 9.51 9.10 8.69
N ASN A 114 9.98 10.17 9.32
CA ASN A 114 9.29 11.46 9.23
C ASN A 114 9.58 12.07 7.87
N ILE A 115 8.54 12.63 7.25
CA ILE A 115 8.67 13.30 5.97
C ILE A 115 7.92 14.63 6.04
N THR A 116 8.17 15.50 5.05
CA THR A 116 7.36 16.68 4.84
C THR A 116 6.40 16.38 3.70
N HIS A 117 5.14 16.21 4.05
CA HIS A 117 4.12 15.81 3.08
C HIS A 117 3.62 17.05 2.34
N GLU A 118 3.59 16.95 1.02
CA GLU A 118 3.13 18.03 0.15
C GLU A 118 3.85 19.35 0.42
N LYS A 119 5.12 19.26 0.81
CA LYS A 119 6.02 20.39 1.02
C LYS A 119 5.65 21.30 2.18
N LYS A 120 4.60 21.00 2.91
CA LYS A 120 4.11 21.87 3.98
C LYS A 120 3.85 21.15 5.28
N TYR A 121 3.35 19.94 5.21
CA TYR A 121 2.74 19.31 6.37
C TYR A 121 3.63 18.19 6.89
N PRO A 122 3.63 17.99 8.21
CA PRO A 122 4.32 16.83 8.73
C PRO A 122 3.66 15.55 8.25
N GLY A 123 4.45 14.54 8.07
CA GLY A 123 3.94 13.26 7.64
C GLY A 123 4.88 12.14 8.03
N VAL A 124 4.44 10.93 7.77
CA VAL A 124 5.22 9.73 8.03
C VAL A 124 5.15 8.85 6.80
N ARG A 125 6.31 8.34 6.38
CA ARG A 125 6.36 7.32 5.33
C ARG A 125 6.62 5.98 5.97
N VAL A 126 5.76 5.02 5.65
CA VAL A 126 5.94 3.63 6.08
C VAL A 126 6.32 2.82 4.85
N SER A 127 7.38 2.03 4.98
CA SER A 127 7.86 1.19 3.87
C SER A 127 8.03 -0.23 4.35
N MET A 128 7.76 -1.20 3.48
CA MET A 128 8.01 -2.60 3.79
C MET A 128 8.21 -3.39 2.51
N ALA A 129 8.83 -4.55 2.64
CA ALA A 129 8.95 -5.50 1.54
C ALA A 129 7.74 -6.41 1.51
N VAL A 130 7.30 -6.76 0.29
CA VAL A 130 6.23 -7.73 0.08
C VAL A 130 6.66 -8.71 -1.00
N ASN A 131 6.08 -9.90 -0.96
CA ASN A 131 6.30 -10.91 -1.98
C ASN A 131 4.98 -11.44 -2.49
N ILE A 132 4.91 -11.70 -3.80
CA ILE A 132 3.93 -12.60 -4.38
C ILE A 132 4.74 -13.74 -4.93
N GLY A 133 4.76 -14.87 -4.21
CA GLY A 133 5.66 -15.96 -4.56
C GLY A 133 7.10 -15.49 -4.54
N THR A 134 7.79 -15.64 -5.66
CA THR A 134 9.20 -15.25 -5.79
C THR A 134 9.39 -13.78 -6.17
N TYR A 135 8.32 -13.09 -6.54
CA TYR A 135 8.41 -11.67 -6.91
C TYR A 135 8.43 -10.82 -5.65
N ARG A 136 9.47 -10.01 -5.51
CA ARG A 136 9.64 -9.15 -4.33
C ARG A 136 9.55 -7.69 -4.74
N GLN A 137 8.83 -6.90 -3.93
CA GLN A 137 8.60 -5.49 -4.20
C GLN A 137 8.60 -4.72 -2.88
N ASN A 138 9.10 -3.50 -2.90
CA ASN A 138 8.92 -2.60 -1.77
C ASN A 138 7.65 -1.78 -1.97
N LEU A 139 6.89 -1.65 -0.89
CA LEU A 139 5.72 -0.77 -0.87
C LEU A 139 6.00 0.40 0.06
N ALA A 140 5.50 1.56 -0.31
CA ALA A 140 5.57 2.74 0.55
C ALA A 140 4.19 3.39 0.66
N MET A 141 3.88 3.85 1.85
CA MET A 141 2.64 4.54 2.16
C MET A 141 3.00 5.84 2.86
N ASP A 142 2.47 6.96 2.36
CA ASP A 142 2.72 8.27 2.93
C ASP A 142 1.48 8.75 3.67
N ILE A 143 1.63 9.14 4.92
CA ILE A 143 0.53 9.60 5.75
C ILE A 143 0.79 11.05 6.12
N GLY A 144 -0.10 11.94 5.69
CA GLY A 144 0.00 13.36 6.02
C GLY A 144 -0.97 13.73 7.12
N PHE A 145 -0.60 14.67 7.97
CA PHE A 145 -1.39 15.03 9.14
C PHE A 145 -1.83 16.49 9.20
N GLY A 146 -1.32 17.33 8.33
CA GLY A 146 -1.43 18.76 8.53
C GLY A 146 -2.56 19.46 7.86
N ASP A 147 -3.32 18.75 7.11
CA ASP A 147 -4.26 19.46 6.31
C ASP A 147 -5.64 19.35 6.85
N VAL A 148 -5.87 19.69 7.67
CA VAL A 148 -6.97 19.62 8.06
C VAL A 148 -8.06 20.10 7.93
N ILE A 149 -8.46 20.42 7.79
CA ILE A 149 -9.41 20.74 7.87
C ILE A 149 -10.38 21.01 7.60
N VAL A 150 -10.84 21.05 7.51
CA VAL A 150 -11.69 21.23 7.22
C VAL A 150 -12.68 21.39 7.41
N PRO A 151 -13.16 21.68 7.60
CA PRO A 151 -14.19 21.74 7.91
C PRO A 151 -15.17 21.63 7.47
N SER A 152 -15.61 21.47 7.45
CA SER A 152 -16.69 21.34 7.20
C SER A 152 -17.43 21.71 6.94
#